data_7a262975a0d9e8bb97cd8387141b17bb
#
_entry.id   7a262975a0d9e8bb97cd8387141b17bb
#
_cell.length_a   1.000
_cell.length_b   1.000
_cell.length_c   1.000
_cell.angle_alpha   90.00
_cell.angle_beta   90.00
_cell.angle_gamma   90.00
#
_symmetry.space_group_name_H-M   'P 1'
#
loop_
_entity.id
_entity.type
_entity.pdbx_description
1 polymer ?
#
loop_
_entity_poly.entity_id
_entity_poly.type
_entity_poly.pdbx_seq_one_letter_code
_entity_poly.pdbx_strand_id
1 'polypeptide(L)'
;MSLFIQGVGAVSPLGPNAATTWAQVVAGNEAPRKLLPNRLADREYYYVPVPEKFVADAARQSRLRRSGTLSLMGAAAAYDALADAGFLPGYDLGANCAVIYAICSGGVNYTRRFYHELLTQGPGAASPMLFPETVHNAAASHLAALLKLDGQSYTLVGDSSVGLSAIHFAAQLLTTQPELELCLVVGTEEADWVLSDAFDTWRMAARKTAFEVFGKSAGTIFGEGAAAVVLGRTSGVPLLRTGPGLTFFSRLDALAVARQVVEQMVLDEYPGCVVSSANGTFADRIEAQVFQELLPETPVYAYKPALGEALGASSVFQTVLASLSLRHQTIPGTLNAGNRLPALCRESRPMKIERALVTAIGFNQQVNSLLLGNS
;
A
#
# COMPACT_ATOMS: atom_id res chain seq x y z
N MET A 1 4.37 10.15 -23.78
CA MET A 1 3.97 11.28 -22.91
C MET A 1 4.51 10.97 -21.53
N SER A 2 5.28 11.86 -20.91
CA SER A 2 5.87 11.62 -19.60
C SER A 2 4.81 11.78 -18.51
N LEU A 3 4.79 10.86 -17.55
CA LEU A 3 3.93 10.91 -16.38
C LEU A 3 4.78 11.05 -15.10
N PHE A 4 4.22 11.71 -14.10
CA PHE A 4 4.92 12.04 -12.87
C PHE A 4 4.04 11.75 -11.66
N ILE A 5 4.66 11.27 -10.58
CA ILE A 5 4.06 11.32 -9.25
C ILE A 5 4.28 12.73 -8.72
N GLN A 6 3.22 13.53 -8.76
CA GLN A 6 3.24 14.95 -8.41
C GLN A 6 3.17 15.17 -6.90
N GLY A 7 2.44 14.29 -6.20
CA GLY A 7 2.30 14.33 -4.77
C GLY A 7 2.13 12.95 -4.16
N VAL A 8 2.55 12.82 -2.91
CA VAL A 8 2.46 11.60 -2.12
C VAL A 8 1.83 11.90 -0.76
N GLY A 9 1.02 10.97 -0.26
CA GLY A 9 0.36 11.09 1.03
C GLY A 9 0.31 9.74 1.74
N ALA A 10 0.22 9.78 3.06
CA ALA A 10 0.10 8.57 3.86
C ALA A 10 -0.56 8.83 5.22
N VAL A 11 -1.23 7.82 5.73
CA VAL A 11 -1.55 7.67 7.15
C VAL A 11 -1.10 6.29 7.57
N SER A 12 -0.19 6.23 8.52
CA SER A 12 0.44 4.99 8.94
C SER A 12 0.45 4.86 10.46
N PRO A 13 0.78 3.66 10.98
CA PRO A 13 1.01 3.48 12.41
C PRO A 13 2.08 4.40 13.02
N LEU A 14 2.99 4.93 12.20
CA LEU A 14 4.09 5.81 12.62
C LEU A 14 3.84 7.29 12.37
N GLY A 15 2.83 7.67 11.58
CA GLY A 15 2.61 9.08 11.28
C GLY A 15 1.26 9.39 10.62
N PRO A 16 0.75 10.63 10.84
CA PRO A 16 -0.51 11.09 10.27
C PRO A 16 -0.38 11.56 8.81
N ASN A 17 0.82 11.63 8.27
CA ASN A 17 1.12 12.07 6.91
C ASN A 17 2.40 11.40 6.37
N ALA A 18 2.66 11.54 5.08
CA ALA A 18 3.81 10.95 4.40
C ALA A 18 5.16 11.45 4.96
N ALA A 19 5.27 12.73 5.25
CA ALA A 19 6.50 13.33 5.78
C ALA A 19 6.87 12.77 7.16
N THR A 20 5.90 12.65 8.07
CA THR A 20 6.12 12.06 9.39
C THR A 20 6.41 10.57 9.28
N THR A 21 5.64 9.83 8.47
CA THR A 21 5.88 8.39 8.23
C THR A 21 7.30 8.16 7.71
N TRP A 22 7.74 8.95 6.73
CA TRP A 22 9.09 8.89 6.19
C TRP A 22 10.16 9.13 7.25
N ALA A 23 10.03 10.21 8.03
CA ALA A 23 10.98 10.54 9.08
C ALA A 23 11.13 9.41 10.11
N GLN A 24 10.03 8.76 10.49
CA GLN A 24 10.03 7.65 11.42
C GLN A 24 10.64 6.36 10.82
N VAL A 25 10.37 6.08 9.55
CA VAL A 25 10.96 4.93 8.83
C VAL A 25 12.48 5.12 8.69
N VAL A 26 12.94 6.31 8.30
CA VAL A 26 14.37 6.64 8.20
C VAL A 26 15.06 6.60 9.57
N ALA A 27 14.37 7.00 10.64
CA ALA A 27 14.89 6.88 12.01
C ALA A 27 14.97 5.44 12.53
N GLY A 28 14.45 4.46 11.78
CA GLY A 28 14.44 3.06 12.19
C GLY A 28 13.44 2.77 13.32
N ASN A 29 12.36 3.53 13.41
CA ASN A 29 11.34 3.32 14.42
C ASN A 29 10.36 2.22 13.99
N GLU A 30 9.98 1.39 14.95
CA GLU A 30 9.00 0.31 14.78
C GLU A 30 7.68 0.69 15.44
N ALA A 31 6.58 0.55 14.72
CA ALA A 31 5.27 0.82 15.26
C ALA A 31 4.84 -0.22 16.32
N PRO A 32 4.18 0.20 17.40
CA PRO A 32 3.75 -0.71 18.46
C PRO A 32 2.71 -1.72 17.92
N ARG A 33 2.91 -2.98 18.29
CA ARG A 33 1.99 -4.07 17.95
C ARG A 33 0.99 -4.26 19.07
N LYS A 34 -0.25 -4.52 18.69
CA LYS A 34 -1.34 -4.80 19.61
C LYS A 34 -1.95 -6.17 19.35
N LEU A 35 -2.55 -6.74 20.36
CA LEU A 35 -3.39 -7.92 20.20
C LEU A 35 -4.66 -7.53 19.46
N LEU A 36 -4.97 -8.29 18.41
CA LEU A 36 -6.21 -8.14 17.68
C LEU A 36 -7.31 -8.96 18.38
N PRO A 37 -8.39 -8.32 18.85
CA PRO A 37 -9.46 -9.05 19.53
C PRO A 37 -10.06 -10.13 18.64
N ASN A 38 -9.94 -11.39 19.07
CA ASN A 38 -10.59 -12.53 18.42
C ASN A 38 -11.70 -13.06 19.34
N ARG A 39 -12.93 -13.23 18.82
CA ARG A 39 -14.09 -13.67 19.59
C ARG A 39 -14.42 -15.14 19.42
N LEU A 40 -13.74 -15.87 18.53
CA LEU A 40 -14.16 -17.22 18.11
C LEU A 40 -13.13 -18.32 18.38
N ALA A 41 -11.90 -18.02 18.72
CA ALA A 41 -10.87 -19.03 18.96
C ALA A 41 -9.89 -18.62 20.06
N ASP A 42 -9.23 -19.62 20.68
CA ASP A 42 -8.11 -19.43 21.61
C ASP A 42 -6.82 -18.99 20.90
N ARG A 43 -6.95 -18.25 19.81
CA ARG A 43 -5.83 -17.78 19.00
C ARG A 43 -5.66 -16.29 19.17
N GLU A 44 -4.44 -15.87 19.41
CA GLU A 44 -4.05 -14.49 19.51
C GLU A 44 -3.34 -14.07 18.22
N TYR A 45 -3.82 -12.99 17.62
CA TYR A 45 -3.16 -12.35 16.48
C TYR A 45 -2.64 -10.98 16.88
N TYR A 46 -1.49 -10.63 16.35
CA TYR A 46 -0.92 -9.30 16.51
C TYR A 46 -1.16 -8.49 15.23
N TYR A 47 -1.38 -7.20 15.40
CA TYR A 47 -1.50 -6.26 14.30
C TYR A 47 -0.85 -4.92 14.63
N VAL A 48 -0.67 -4.08 13.63
CA VAL A 48 -0.05 -2.76 13.75
C VAL A 48 -1.11 -1.71 13.45
N PRO A 49 -1.81 -1.16 14.47
CA PRO A 49 -2.90 -0.22 14.26
C PRO A 49 -2.43 1.19 13.94
N VAL A 50 -3.20 1.90 13.14
CA VAL A 50 -3.12 3.36 13.03
C VAL A 50 -3.75 4.00 14.27
N PRO A 51 -3.04 4.89 14.99
CA PRO A 51 -3.63 5.62 16.10
C PRO A 51 -4.82 6.48 15.66
N GLU A 52 -5.95 6.38 16.35
CA GLU A 52 -7.19 7.14 16.03
C GLU A 52 -6.95 8.64 15.86
N LYS A 53 -6.06 9.21 16.67
CA LYS A 53 -5.69 10.64 16.58
C LYS A 53 -5.14 11.05 15.22
N PHE A 54 -4.58 10.11 14.44
CA PHE A 54 -3.99 10.42 13.13
C PHE A 54 -5.04 10.60 12.03
N VAL A 55 -6.25 10.13 12.25
CA VAL A 55 -7.39 10.28 11.32
C VAL A 55 -8.45 11.24 11.83
N ALA A 56 -8.26 11.83 13.01
CA ALA A 56 -9.26 12.64 13.69
C ALA A 56 -9.73 13.86 12.86
N ASP A 57 -8.83 14.49 12.10
CA ASP A 57 -9.17 15.66 11.31
C ASP A 57 -10.03 15.29 10.09
N ALA A 58 -9.75 14.17 9.44
CA ALA A 58 -10.62 13.64 8.38
C ALA A 58 -12.00 13.22 8.93
N ALA A 59 -12.03 12.63 10.14
CA ALA A 59 -13.27 12.24 10.81
C ALA A 59 -14.15 13.44 11.20
N ARG A 60 -13.57 14.61 11.45
CA ARG A 60 -14.33 15.84 11.78
C ARG A 60 -15.15 16.37 10.61
N GLN A 61 -14.87 15.98 9.39
CA GLN A 61 -15.67 16.38 8.25
C GLN A 61 -17.05 15.73 8.35
N SER A 62 -18.10 16.56 8.25
CA SER A 62 -19.49 16.13 8.50
C SER A 62 -19.94 14.93 7.66
N ARG A 63 -19.42 14.79 6.44
CA ARG A 63 -19.75 13.70 5.52
C ARG A 63 -19.15 12.36 5.93
N LEU A 64 -17.97 12.35 6.59
CA LEU A 64 -17.27 11.12 6.99
C LEU A 64 -17.51 10.71 8.46
N ARG A 65 -18.30 11.49 9.22
CA ARG A 65 -18.50 11.22 10.66
C ARG A 65 -19.07 9.83 10.98
N ARG A 66 -19.70 9.16 10.01
CA ARG A 66 -20.30 7.83 10.14
C ARG A 66 -19.62 6.77 9.27
N SER A 67 -18.60 7.15 8.52
CA SER A 67 -17.86 6.22 7.65
C SER A 67 -16.86 5.38 8.44
N GLY A 68 -16.50 4.23 7.86
CA GLY A 68 -15.51 3.32 8.43
C GLY A 68 -14.10 3.90 8.50
N THR A 69 -13.28 3.33 9.38
CA THR A 69 -11.87 3.70 9.55
C THR A 69 -11.10 3.64 8.23
N LEU A 70 -11.40 2.65 7.40
CA LEU A 70 -10.82 2.49 6.06
C LEU A 70 -11.07 3.73 5.19
N SER A 71 -12.31 4.25 5.14
CA SER A 71 -12.65 5.47 4.38
C SER A 71 -11.98 6.72 4.96
N LEU A 72 -11.88 6.82 6.30
CA LEU A 72 -11.23 7.94 6.97
C LEU A 72 -9.73 7.99 6.69
N MET A 73 -9.04 6.85 6.78
CA MET A 73 -7.61 6.76 6.48
C MET A 73 -7.34 7.10 5.01
N GLY A 74 -8.14 6.53 4.08
CA GLY A 74 -8.01 6.80 2.66
C GLY A 74 -8.20 8.28 2.32
N ALA A 75 -9.20 8.95 2.92
CA ALA A 75 -9.41 10.38 2.74
C ALA A 75 -8.25 11.23 3.29
N ALA A 76 -7.73 10.89 4.46
CA ALA A 76 -6.59 11.60 5.06
C ALA A 76 -5.33 11.48 4.19
N ALA A 77 -5.01 10.28 3.69
CA ALA A 77 -3.89 10.08 2.78
C ALA A 77 -4.08 10.81 1.43
N ALA A 78 -5.31 10.83 0.91
CA ALA A 78 -5.65 11.55 -0.31
C ALA A 78 -5.43 13.06 -0.17
N TYR A 79 -5.90 13.66 0.93
CA TYR A 79 -5.67 15.09 1.21
C TYR A 79 -4.19 15.42 1.39
N ASP A 80 -3.42 14.54 2.06
CA ASP A 80 -1.98 14.71 2.21
C ASP A 80 -1.28 14.69 0.83
N ALA A 81 -1.64 13.74 -0.05
CA ALA A 81 -1.08 13.66 -1.40
C ALA A 81 -1.44 14.86 -2.28
N LEU A 82 -2.68 15.35 -2.20
CA LEU A 82 -3.12 16.54 -2.91
C LEU A 82 -2.38 17.79 -2.41
N ALA A 83 -2.20 17.93 -1.09
CA ALA A 83 -1.44 19.03 -0.51
C ALA A 83 0.03 19.00 -0.95
N ASP A 84 0.68 17.81 -0.97
CA ASP A 84 2.05 17.64 -1.46
C ASP A 84 2.18 17.95 -2.96
N ALA A 85 1.12 17.71 -3.75
CA ALA A 85 1.03 18.10 -5.15
C ALA A 85 0.72 19.60 -5.36
N GLY A 86 0.54 20.38 -4.29
CA GLY A 86 0.27 21.82 -4.35
C GLY A 86 -1.20 22.21 -4.50
N PHE A 87 -2.14 21.25 -4.38
CA PHE A 87 -3.58 21.53 -4.41
C PHE A 87 -4.05 22.04 -3.04
N LEU A 88 -4.58 23.24 -3.02
CA LEU A 88 -5.10 23.85 -1.78
C LEU A 88 -6.42 23.20 -1.34
N PRO A 89 -6.75 23.18 -0.03
CA PRO A 89 -8.04 22.73 0.45
C PRO A 89 -9.18 23.45 -0.25
N GLY A 90 -10.15 22.68 -0.78
CA GLY A 90 -11.28 23.22 -1.52
C GLY A 90 -11.04 23.48 -3.00
N TYR A 91 -9.87 23.13 -3.54
CA TYR A 91 -9.64 23.11 -4.98
C TYR A 91 -10.65 22.17 -5.65
N ASP A 92 -11.28 22.63 -6.71
CA ASP A 92 -12.24 21.87 -7.49
C ASP A 92 -11.47 21.00 -8.51
N LEU A 93 -11.44 19.70 -8.26
CA LEU A 93 -10.82 18.74 -9.17
C LEU A 93 -11.71 18.42 -10.39
N GLY A 94 -13.01 18.70 -10.29
CA GLY A 94 -13.97 18.58 -11.37
C GLY A 94 -14.02 17.22 -12.05
N ALA A 95 -14.28 17.24 -13.36
CA ALA A 95 -14.32 16.06 -14.22
C ALA A 95 -12.93 15.61 -14.72
N ASN A 96 -11.90 16.44 -14.56
CA ASN A 96 -10.55 16.18 -15.10
C ASN A 96 -9.70 15.30 -14.19
N CYS A 97 -10.25 14.81 -13.08
CA CYS A 97 -9.58 13.92 -12.13
C CYS A 97 -10.31 12.58 -12.05
N ALA A 98 -9.55 11.48 -12.11
CA ALA A 98 -10.05 10.14 -11.80
C ALA A 98 -9.54 9.70 -10.43
N VAL A 99 -10.39 8.98 -9.66
CA VAL A 99 -10.01 8.33 -8.41
C VAL A 99 -9.95 6.84 -8.60
N ILE A 100 -8.85 6.22 -8.15
CA ILE A 100 -8.66 4.78 -8.21
C ILE A 100 -8.28 4.29 -6.81
N TYR A 101 -9.16 3.47 -6.23
CA TYR A 101 -8.90 2.82 -4.95
C TYR A 101 -8.30 1.43 -5.14
N ALA A 102 -7.33 1.10 -4.30
CA ALA A 102 -6.71 -0.21 -4.17
C ALA A 102 -7.00 -0.75 -2.76
N ILE A 103 -7.71 -1.86 -2.67
CA ILE A 103 -8.13 -2.49 -1.41
C ILE A 103 -8.02 -4.01 -1.50
N CYS A 104 -7.93 -4.68 -0.36
CA CYS A 104 -8.02 -6.14 -0.27
C CYS A 104 -9.32 -6.58 0.39
N SER A 105 -9.48 -6.31 1.67
CA SER A 105 -10.61 -6.77 2.47
C SER A 105 -11.81 -5.81 2.45
N GLY A 106 -11.61 -4.57 2.01
CA GLY A 106 -12.64 -3.54 2.06
C GLY A 106 -13.05 -3.23 3.51
N GLY A 107 -14.31 -2.86 3.72
CA GLY A 107 -14.87 -2.58 5.04
C GLY A 107 -15.13 -3.85 5.85
N VAL A 108 -14.10 -4.66 6.10
CA VAL A 108 -14.23 -5.98 6.74
C VAL A 108 -14.85 -5.90 8.14
N ASN A 109 -14.52 -4.88 8.92
CA ASN A 109 -15.10 -4.69 10.25
C ASN A 109 -16.60 -4.40 10.20
N TYR A 110 -17.06 -3.61 9.21
CA TYR A 110 -18.48 -3.35 8.97
C TYR A 110 -19.18 -4.58 8.42
N THR A 111 -18.59 -5.29 7.48
CA THR A 111 -19.11 -6.52 6.91
C THR A 111 -19.30 -7.58 7.99
N ARG A 112 -18.31 -7.81 8.83
CA ARG A 112 -18.39 -8.74 9.95
C ARG A 112 -19.49 -8.37 10.93
N ARG A 113 -19.60 -7.08 11.30
CA ARG A 113 -20.65 -6.60 12.20
C ARG A 113 -22.04 -6.76 11.59
N PHE A 114 -22.22 -6.38 10.33
CA PHE A 114 -23.49 -6.53 9.62
C PHE A 114 -23.97 -7.98 9.56
N TYR A 115 -23.10 -8.91 9.16
CA TYR A 115 -23.44 -10.33 9.12
C TYR A 115 -23.64 -10.92 10.50
N HIS A 116 -22.92 -10.47 11.52
CA HIS A 116 -23.16 -10.91 12.89
C HIS A 116 -24.57 -10.53 13.37
N GLU A 117 -25.00 -9.29 13.15
CA GLU A 117 -26.36 -8.84 13.48
C GLU A 117 -27.41 -9.64 12.70
N LEU A 118 -27.22 -9.84 11.41
CA LEU A 118 -28.11 -10.61 10.55
C LEU A 118 -28.27 -12.07 11.02
N LEU A 119 -27.19 -12.75 11.34
CA LEU A 119 -27.18 -14.17 11.71
C LEU A 119 -27.70 -14.41 13.14
N THR A 120 -27.46 -13.49 14.06
CA THR A 120 -27.85 -13.66 15.49
C THR A 120 -29.24 -13.13 15.80
N GLN A 121 -29.71 -12.11 15.07
CA GLN A 121 -30.96 -11.39 15.38
C GLN A 121 -31.98 -11.47 14.22
N GLY A 122 -31.59 -12.05 13.09
CA GLY A 122 -32.43 -12.22 11.91
C GLY A 122 -32.45 -11.00 10.96
N PRO A 123 -33.12 -11.14 9.79
CA PRO A 123 -33.12 -10.10 8.74
C PRO A 123 -33.67 -8.74 9.16
N GLY A 124 -34.61 -8.73 10.13
CA GLY A 124 -35.21 -7.49 10.65
C GLY A 124 -34.26 -6.62 11.46
N ALA A 125 -33.12 -7.18 11.92
CA ALA A 125 -32.10 -6.45 12.67
C ALA A 125 -30.97 -5.92 11.78
N ALA A 126 -30.93 -6.29 10.50
CA ALA A 126 -29.92 -5.85 9.57
C ALA A 126 -29.94 -4.32 9.42
N SER A 127 -28.89 -3.66 9.90
CA SER A 127 -28.84 -2.20 9.92
C SER A 127 -28.64 -1.62 8.50
N PRO A 128 -29.61 -0.84 7.98
CA PRO A 128 -29.42 -0.15 6.69
C PRO A 128 -28.31 0.89 6.72
N MET A 129 -27.83 1.28 7.90
CA MET A 129 -26.70 2.21 8.08
C MET A 129 -25.35 1.52 7.95
N LEU A 130 -25.27 0.20 8.22
CA LEU A 130 -24.02 -0.54 8.08
C LEU A 130 -23.81 -1.05 6.65
N PHE A 131 -24.90 -1.40 5.95
CA PHE A 131 -24.82 -2.02 4.64
C PHE A 131 -24.00 -1.23 3.60
N PRO A 132 -24.11 0.11 3.48
CA PRO A 132 -23.32 0.88 2.52
C PRO A 132 -21.81 0.79 2.77
N GLU A 133 -21.37 0.55 4.00
CA GLU A 133 -19.94 0.41 4.35
C GLU A 133 -19.41 -1.01 4.10
N THR A 134 -20.26 -1.98 3.77
CA THR A 134 -19.85 -3.35 3.49
C THR A 134 -19.38 -3.57 2.05
N VAL A 135 -19.66 -2.63 1.14
CA VAL A 135 -19.31 -2.77 -0.26
C VAL A 135 -17.92 -2.19 -0.54
N HIS A 136 -17.18 -2.83 -1.44
CA HIS A 136 -15.78 -2.48 -1.70
C HIS A 136 -15.58 -1.05 -2.22
N ASN A 137 -16.55 -0.47 -2.93
CA ASN A 137 -16.46 0.88 -3.47
C ASN A 137 -16.92 1.99 -2.50
N ALA A 138 -17.29 1.68 -1.27
CA ALA A 138 -17.74 2.66 -0.29
C ALA A 138 -16.71 3.78 -0.07
N ALA A 139 -15.45 3.42 0.20
CA ALA A 139 -14.38 4.38 0.43
C ALA A 139 -14.13 5.30 -0.79
N ALA A 140 -14.14 4.73 -2.00
CA ALA A 140 -14.00 5.51 -3.23
C ALA A 140 -15.15 6.50 -3.42
N SER A 141 -16.41 6.07 -3.17
CA SER A 141 -17.60 6.91 -3.24
C SER A 141 -17.57 8.05 -2.21
N HIS A 142 -17.13 7.76 -0.98
CA HIS A 142 -16.96 8.77 0.05
C HIS A 142 -15.92 9.82 -0.33
N LEU A 143 -14.78 9.40 -0.84
CA LEU A 143 -13.73 10.33 -1.26
C LEU A 143 -14.19 11.18 -2.46
N ALA A 144 -14.83 10.58 -3.47
CA ALA A 144 -15.37 11.30 -4.61
C ALA A 144 -16.37 12.40 -4.15
N ALA A 145 -17.27 12.04 -3.21
CA ALA A 145 -18.22 13.01 -2.65
C ALA A 145 -17.55 14.13 -1.83
N LEU A 146 -16.44 13.82 -1.11
CA LEU A 146 -15.67 14.82 -0.35
C LEU A 146 -14.96 15.82 -1.26
N LEU A 147 -14.33 15.30 -2.30
CA LEU A 147 -13.57 16.09 -3.28
C LEU A 147 -14.45 16.74 -4.33
N LYS A 148 -15.78 16.50 -4.28
CA LYS A 148 -16.76 16.97 -5.28
C LYS A 148 -16.37 16.59 -6.70
N LEU A 149 -15.92 15.34 -6.87
CA LEU A 149 -15.51 14.84 -8.17
C LEU A 149 -16.72 14.53 -9.03
N ASP A 150 -16.73 15.06 -10.22
CA ASP A 150 -17.68 14.71 -11.30
C ASP A 150 -17.06 13.69 -12.28
N GLY A 151 -15.83 13.30 -12.04
CA GLY A 151 -15.03 12.39 -12.87
C GLY A 151 -15.22 10.91 -12.55
N GLN A 152 -14.32 10.12 -13.09
CA GLN A 152 -14.35 8.66 -12.99
C GLN A 152 -13.84 8.19 -11.62
N SER A 153 -14.51 7.15 -11.06
CA SER A 153 -14.10 6.51 -9.81
C SER A 153 -14.07 5.00 -9.97
N TYR A 154 -12.96 4.38 -9.60
CA TYR A 154 -12.72 2.94 -9.72
C TYR A 154 -12.28 2.35 -8.38
N THR A 155 -12.61 1.08 -8.18
CA THR A 155 -12.08 0.30 -7.07
C THR A 155 -11.50 -1.00 -7.60
N LEU A 156 -10.20 -1.20 -7.41
CA LEU A 156 -9.50 -2.44 -7.71
C LEU A 156 -9.39 -3.25 -6.42
N VAL A 157 -9.80 -4.50 -6.49
CA VAL A 157 -9.73 -5.44 -5.36
C VAL A 157 -8.62 -6.44 -5.62
N GLY A 158 -7.69 -6.55 -4.71
CA GLY A 158 -6.55 -7.46 -4.79
C GLY A 158 -5.80 -7.49 -3.47
N ASP A 159 -4.59 -7.97 -3.49
CA ASP A 159 -3.74 -8.06 -2.29
C ASP A 159 -2.61 -7.02 -2.30
N SER A 160 -1.45 -7.38 -1.72
CA SER A 160 -0.29 -6.48 -1.59
C SER A 160 0.22 -5.88 -2.91
N SER A 161 -0.13 -6.45 -4.06
CA SER A 161 0.29 -5.98 -5.39
C SER A 161 -0.71 -5.02 -6.06
N VAL A 162 -1.96 -4.95 -5.58
CA VAL A 162 -3.05 -4.22 -6.24
C VAL A 162 -2.80 -2.72 -6.39
N GLY A 163 -2.04 -2.11 -5.47
CA GLY A 163 -1.69 -0.70 -5.56
C GLY A 163 -0.84 -0.38 -6.79
N LEU A 164 0.10 -1.27 -7.17
CA LEU A 164 0.87 -1.10 -8.43
C LEU A 164 -0.02 -1.30 -9.66
N SER A 165 -0.98 -2.23 -9.61
CA SER A 165 -1.99 -2.38 -10.66
C SER A 165 -2.83 -1.12 -10.81
N ALA A 166 -3.21 -0.47 -9.69
CA ALA A 166 -3.95 0.78 -9.70
C ALA A 166 -3.14 1.95 -10.29
N ILE A 167 -1.84 2.04 -9.98
CA ILE A 167 -0.94 3.04 -10.57
C ILE A 167 -0.76 2.79 -12.08
N HIS A 168 -0.60 1.53 -12.49
CA HIS A 168 -0.55 1.18 -13.91
C HIS A 168 -1.84 1.58 -14.64
N PHE A 169 -3.00 1.26 -14.06
CA PHE A 169 -4.30 1.64 -14.61
C PHE A 169 -4.46 3.17 -14.70
N ALA A 170 -4.02 3.92 -13.68
CA ALA A 170 -3.99 5.37 -13.69
C ALA A 170 -3.12 5.92 -14.85
N ALA A 171 -1.95 5.32 -15.05
CA ALA A 171 -1.05 5.69 -16.14
C ALA A 171 -1.69 5.42 -17.53
N GLN A 172 -2.41 4.31 -17.66
CA GLN A 172 -3.18 4.01 -18.89
C GLN A 172 -4.30 5.02 -19.13
N LEU A 173 -5.10 5.34 -18.11
CA LEU A 173 -6.17 6.34 -18.23
C LEU A 173 -5.60 7.69 -18.67
N LEU A 174 -4.56 8.19 -18.03
CA LEU A 174 -3.90 9.43 -18.41
C LEU A 174 -3.33 9.37 -19.84
N THR A 175 -2.87 8.22 -20.31
CA THR A 175 -2.31 8.08 -21.65
C THR A 175 -3.39 8.05 -22.73
N THR A 176 -4.54 7.44 -22.43
CA THR A 176 -5.62 7.20 -23.42
C THR A 176 -6.72 8.26 -23.40
N GLN A 177 -6.83 9.04 -22.31
CA GLN A 177 -7.85 10.07 -22.11
C GLN A 177 -7.18 11.44 -21.91
N PRO A 178 -6.99 12.22 -22.97
CA PRO A 178 -6.31 13.52 -22.91
C PRO A 178 -7.00 14.55 -22.02
N GLU A 179 -8.32 14.42 -21.82
CA GLU A 179 -9.15 15.27 -20.96
C GLU A 179 -8.85 15.06 -19.45
N LEU A 180 -8.34 13.89 -19.08
CA LEU A 180 -7.90 13.67 -17.69
C LEU A 180 -6.55 14.36 -17.47
N GLU A 181 -6.48 15.19 -16.45
CA GLU A 181 -5.27 15.88 -16.01
C GLU A 181 -4.55 15.13 -14.91
N LEU A 182 -5.33 14.51 -14.02
CA LEU A 182 -4.86 13.85 -12.80
C LEU A 182 -5.53 12.50 -12.60
N CYS A 183 -4.80 11.59 -11.98
CA CYS A 183 -5.35 10.41 -11.33
C CYS A 183 -4.88 10.37 -9.87
N LEU A 184 -5.84 10.29 -8.95
CA LEU A 184 -5.58 10.09 -7.53
C LEU A 184 -5.71 8.60 -7.22
N VAL A 185 -4.58 7.94 -6.94
CA VAL A 185 -4.55 6.52 -6.55
C VAL A 185 -4.44 6.44 -5.03
N VAL A 186 -5.36 5.72 -4.40
CA VAL A 186 -5.43 5.55 -2.95
C VAL A 186 -5.45 4.08 -2.59
N GLY A 187 -4.46 3.62 -1.85
CA GLY A 187 -4.47 2.30 -1.22
C GLY A 187 -4.86 2.43 0.25
N THR A 188 -5.76 1.60 0.74
CA THR A 188 -6.17 1.61 2.15
C THR A 188 -6.53 0.23 2.64
N GLU A 189 -6.21 -0.05 3.91
CA GLU A 189 -6.54 -1.32 4.55
C GLU A 189 -6.73 -1.17 6.05
N GLU A 190 -7.68 -1.94 6.60
CA GLU A 190 -7.88 -2.10 8.04
C GLU A 190 -7.66 -3.56 8.44
N ALA A 191 -7.21 -3.79 9.67
CA ALA A 191 -6.97 -5.14 10.19
C ALA A 191 -8.22 -5.71 10.85
N ASP A 192 -8.50 -7.00 10.58
CA ASP A 192 -9.52 -7.77 11.27
C ASP A 192 -9.03 -9.19 11.56
N TRP A 193 -9.53 -9.80 12.62
CA TRP A 193 -9.16 -11.14 13.03
C TRP A 193 -9.59 -12.20 12.00
N VAL A 194 -10.68 -11.98 11.25
CA VAL A 194 -11.15 -12.89 10.19
C VAL A 194 -10.08 -13.06 9.12
N LEU A 195 -9.48 -11.95 8.71
CA LEU A 195 -8.38 -11.95 7.77
C LEU A 195 -7.15 -12.68 8.34
N SER A 196 -6.78 -12.35 9.60
CA SER A 196 -5.66 -12.99 10.28
C SER A 196 -5.85 -14.50 10.42
N ASP A 197 -7.05 -14.96 10.73
CA ASP A 197 -7.39 -16.38 10.85
C ASP A 197 -7.30 -17.10 9.50
N ALA A 198 -7.77 -16.49 8.42
CA ALA A 198 -7.62 -17.02 7.07
C ALA A 198 -6.15 -17.20 6.69
N PHE A 199 -5.31 -16.18 6.95
CA PHE A 199 -3.87 -16.25 6.67
C PHE A 199 -3.12 -17.23 7.58
N ASP A 200 -3.54 -17.39 8.85
CA ASP A 200 -2.98 -18.41 9.75
C ASP A 200 -3.28 -19.82 9.24
N THR A 201 -4.47 -20.06 8.68
CA THR A 201 -4.83 -21.33 8.04
C THR A 201 -3.86 -21.70 6.91
N TRP A 202 -3.38 -20.69 6.17
CA TRP A 202 -2.35 -20.87 5.12
C TRP A 202 -0.91 -20.78 5.63
N ARG A 203 -0.71 -20.70 6.95
CA ARG A 203 0.61 -20.54 7.61
C ARG A 203 1.38 -19.30 7.11
N MET A 204 0.66 -18.21 6.88
CA MET A 204 1.22 -16.93 6.42
C MET A 204 1.14 -15.83 7.49
N ALA A 205 0.30 -15.97 8.52
CA ALA A 205 0.27 -15.04 9.65
C ALA A 205 1.37 -15.37 10.68
N ALA A 206 2.03 -14.34 11.19
CA ALA A 206 3.01 -14.49 12.25
C ALA A 206 2.29 -14.69 13.61
N ARG A 207 2.79 -15.67 14.39
CA ARG A 207 2.28 -15.98 15.74
C ARG A 207 3.04 -15.27 16.87
N LYS A 208 4.03 -14.45 16.51
CA LYS A 208 4.87 -13.69 17.44
C LYS A 208 4.80 -12.21 17.10
N THR A 209 5.18 -11.36 18.07
CA THR A 209 5.19 -9.91 17.89
C THR A 209 6.23 -9.41 16.91
N ALA A 210 7.29 -10.18 16.63
CA ALA A 210 8.30 -9.83 15.66
C ALA A 210 8.31 -10.83 14.50
N PHE A 211 8.55 -10.33 13.29
CA PHE A 211 8.86 -11.17 12.15
C PHE A 211 10.12 -10.66 11.45
N GLU A 212 10.82 -11.59 10.81
CA GLU A 212 12.07 -11.33 10.13
C GLU A 212 11.83 -11.36 8.61
N VAL A 213 12.26 -10.31 7.91
CA VAL A 213 12.26 -10.29 6.44
C VAL A 213 13.59 -10.77 5.90
N PHE A 214 13.58 -11.46 4.78
CA PHE A 214 14.75 -12.10 4.19
C PHE A 214 15.50 -13.07 5.13
N GLY A 215 14.80 -13.65 6.07
CA GLY A 215 15.31 -14.62 7.02
C GLY A 215 14.53 -15.93 7.01
N LYS A 216 14.25 -16.47 8.20
CA LYS A 216 13.35 -17.61 8.36
C LYS A 216 11.91 -17.13 8.21
N SER A 217 11.20 -17.60 7.17
CA SER A 217 9.79 -17.26 6.97
C SER A 217 8.94 -17.66 8.16
N ALA A 218 8.47 -16.70 8.93
CA ALA A 218 7.66 -16.88 10.13
C ALA A 218 6.21 -16.36 9.98
N GLY A 219 5.86 -15.90 8.80
CA GLY A 219 4.59 -15.23 8.50
C GLY A 219 4.66 -13.73 8.65
N THR A 220 3.60 -13.04 8.26
CA THR A 220 3.46 -11.58 8.33
C THR A 220 2.62 -11.12 9.52
N ILE A 221 2.79 -9.87 9.92
CA ILE A 221 1.91 -9.16 10.85
C ILE A 221 1.15 -8.11 10.05
N PHE A 222 -0.17 -8.14 10.10
CA PHE A 222 -0.99 -7.16 9.39
C PHE A 222 -0.90 -5.78 10.03
N GLY A 223 -0.85 -4.77 9.18
CA GLY A 223 -0.88 -3.36 9.55
C GLY A 223 -2.08 -2.66 8.94
N GLU A 224 -2.52 -1.62 9.60
CA GLU A 224 -3.50 -0.68 9.07
C GLU A 224 -2.81 0.50 8.40
N GLY A 225 -3.53 1.18 7.52
CA GLY A 225 -3.08 2.43 6.97
C GLY A 225 -3.65 2.75 5.60
N ALA A 226 -3.27 3.91 5.13
CA ALA A 226 -3.56 4.37 3.79
C ALA A 226 -2.37 5.10 3.20
N ALA A 227 -2.17 4.95 1.91
CA ALA A 227 -1.20 5.69 1.13
C ALA A 227 -1.86 6.18 -0.16
N ALA A 228 -1.42 7.33 -0.65
CA ALA A 228 -1.96 7.92 -1.86
C ALA A 228 -0.86 8.53 -2.72
N VAL A 229 -1.07 8.51 -4.04
CA VAL A 229 -0.23 9.22 -5.00
C VAL A 229 -1.11 10.00 -5.97
N VAL A 230 -0.68 11.21 -6.30
CA VAL A 230 -1.26 12.02 -7.38
C VAL A 230 -0.40 11.80 -8.62
N LEU A 231 -0.97 11.20 -9.64
CA LEU A 231 -0.33 10.96 -10.92
C LEU A 231 -0.83 11.99 -11.94
N GLY A 232 0.07 12.61 -12.69
CA GLY A 232 -0.27 13.62 -13.70
C GLY A 232 0.85 13.84 -14.71
N ARG A 233 0.69 14.90 -15.54
CA ARG A 233 1.59 15.17 -16.68
C ARG A 233 2.59 16.30 -16.45
N THR A 234 2.53 16.98 -15.31
CA THR A 234 3.40 18.12 -15.01
C THR A 234 4.68 17.70 -14.32
N SER A 235 5.15 18.39 -13.33
CA SER A 235 6.40 18.11 -12.59
C SER A 235 6.18 17.13 -11.45
N GLY A 236 7.23 16.45 -11.03
CA GLY A 236 7.22 15.50 -9.92
C GLY A 236 8.26 14.40 -10.11
N VAL A 237 8.11 13.31 -9.41
CA VAL A 237 8.95 12.11 -9.59
C VAL A 237 8.53 11.39 -10.88
N PRO A 238 9.40 11.27 -11.89
CA PRO A 238 9.05 10.63 -13.15
C PRO A 238 8.65 9.16 -12.97
N LEU A 239 7.51 8.76 -13.54
CA LEU A 239 7.13 7.36 -13.71
C LEU A 239 7.74 6.85 -15.02
N LEU A 240 8.89 6.18 -14.92
CA LEU A 240 9.63 5.73 -16.09
C LEU A 240 9.00 4.51 -16.75
N ARG A 241 8.63 3.51 -15.95
CA ARG A 241 7.98 2.28 -16.41
C ARG A 241 6.96 1.77 -15.40
N THR A 242 5.92 1.16 -15.92
CA THR A 242 4.92 0.40 -15.14
C THR A 242 4.30 -0.66 -16.04
N GLY A 243 3.83 -1.75 -15.46
CA GLY A 243 3.23 -2.86 -16.19
C GLY A 243 1.95 -3.39 -15.54
N PRO A 244 1.15 -4.18 -16.27
CA PRO A 244 -0.10 -4.76 -15.74
C PRO A 244 0.14 -5.81 -14.64
N GLY A 245 1.40 -6.20 -14.43
CA GLY A 245 1.74 -7.35 -13.61
C GLY A 245 1.52 -8.67 -14.34
N LEU A 246 2.07 -9.74 -13.75
CA LEU A 246 1.93 -11.11 -14.25
C LEU A 246 1.43 -12.02 -13.14
N THR A 247 0.71 -13.08 -13.51
CA THR A 247 0.16 -14.06 -12.57
C THR A 247 0.99 -15.34 -12.56
N PHE A 248 1.27 -15.88 -11.38
CA PHE A 248 1.84 -17.20 -11.23
C PHE A 248 0.79 -18.18 -10.69
N PHE A 249 0.88 -19.46 -11.05
CA PHE A 249 -0.09 -20.48 -10.65
C PHE A 249 0.40 -21.38 -9.51
N SER A 250 1.70 -21.39 -9.28
CA SER A 250 2.32 -22.12 -8.17
C SER A 250 3.49 -21.34 -7.61
N ARG A 251 3.93 -21.69 -6.40
CA ARG A 251 5.15 -21.08 -5.81
C ARG A 251 6.42 -21.38 -6.61
N LEU A 252 6.42 -22.45 -7.42
CA LEU A 252 7.55 -22.76 -8.31
C LEU A 252 7.61 -21.79 -9.49
N ASP A 253 6.43 -21.43 -10.04
CA ASP A 253 6.35 -20.49 -11.16
C ASP A 253 6.61 -19.05 -10.72
N ALA A 254 6.35 -18.75 -9.44
CA ALA A 254 6.47 -17.39 -8.90
C ALA A 254 7.86 -16.79 -9.10
N LEU A 255 8.92 -17.60 -9.02
CA LEU A 255 10.29 -17.15 -9.27
C LEU A 255 10.50 -16.72 -10.72
N ALA A 256 10.05 -17.52 -11.68
CA ALA A 256 10.20 -17.21 -13.11
C ALA A 256 9.38 -15.96 -13.48
N VAL A 257 8.16 -15.87 -12.94
CA VAL A 257 7.28 -14.70 -13.15
C VAL A 257 7.89 -13.43 -12.52
N ALA A 258 8.39 -13.51 -11.28
CA ALA A 258 9.02 -12.36 -10.63
C ALA A 258 10.28 -11.91 -11.38
N ARG A 259 11.11 -12.86 -11.86
CA ARG A 259 12.27 -12.55 -12.72
C ARG A 259 11.83 -11.79 -13.96
N GLN A 260 10.87 -12.32 -14.70
CA GLN A 260 10.36 -11.70 -15.93
C GLN A 260 9.84 -10.27 -15.68
N VAL A 261 9.10 -10.05 -14.59
CA VAL A 261 8.56 -8.73 -14.23
C VAL A 261 9.70 -7.75 -13.91
N VAL A 262 10.72 -8.17 -13.16
CA VAL A 262 11.88 -7.32 -12.85
C VAL A 262 12.70 -7.04 -14.11
N GLU A 263 12.98 -8.03 -14.94
CA GLU A 263 13.69 -7.85 -16.21
C GLU A 263 13.02 -6.82 -17.12
N GLN A 264 11.68 -6.86 -17.23
CA GLN A 264 10.90 -5.89 -18.02
C GLN A 264 11.00 -4.45 -17.47
N MET A 265 11.22 -4.29 -16.15
CA MET A 265 11.35 -2.96 -15.56
C MET A 265 12.76 -2.39 -15.70
N VAL A 266 13.79 -3.21 -15.55
CA VAL A 266 15.17 -2.70 -15.51
C VAL A 266 15.78 -2.57 -16.90
N LEU A 267 15.51 -3.48 -17.87
CA LEU A 267 16.09 -3.47 -19.20
C LEU A 267 17.55 -2.94 -19.20
N ASP A 268 17.79 -1.76 -19.81
CA ASP A 268 19.08 -1.08 -19.82
C ASP A 268 19.24 -0.01 -18.72
N GLU A 269 18.25 0.11 -17.82
CA GLU A 269 18.20 1.14 -16.78
C GLU A 269 18.19 0.53 -15.38
N TYR A 270 19.38 0.29 -14.83
CA TYR A 270 19.52 -0.27 -13.50
C TYR A 270 19.05 0.69 -12.41
N PRO A 271 18.26 0.22 -11.42
CA PRO A 271 17.83 1.06 -10.30
C PRO A 271 19.00 1.30 -9.33
N GLY A 272 19.02 2.49 -8.72
CA GLY A 272 19.91 2.82 -7.62
C GLY A 272 19.46 2.21 -6.29
N CYS A 273 18.15 1.91 -6.15
CA CYS A 273 17.63 1.16 -5.00
C CYS A 273 16.36 0.37 -5.37
N VAL A 274 16.04 -0.61 -4.53
CA VAL A 274 14.81 -1.40 -4.61
C VAL A 274 13.99 -1.24 -3.33
N VAL A 275 12.70 -0.95 -3.48
CA VAL A 275 11.71 -1.03 -2.41
C VAL A 275 11.01 -2.37 -2.51
N SER A 276 11.36 -3.27 -1.63
CA SER A 276 10.92 -4.66 -1.63
C SER A 276 9.55 -4.86 -1.01
N SER A 277 8.82 -5.87 -1.47
CA SER A 277 7.56 -6.32 -0.86
C SER A 277 7.73 -7.32 0.29
N ALA A 278 8.96 -7.62 0.68
CA ALA A 278 9.27 -8.61 1.71
C ALA A 278 8.43 -8.39 2.98
N ASN A 279 7.85 -9.48 3.48
CA ASN A 279 6.87 -9.45 4.57
C ASN A 279 6.94 -10.66 5.49
N GLY A 280 8.04 -11.41 5.48
CA GLY A 280 8.26 -12.60 6.31
C GLY A 280 7.63 -13.88 5.77
N THR A 281 7.15 -13.88 4.51
CA THR A 281 6.53 -15.04 3.86
C THR A 281 7.39 -15.63 2.73
N PHE A 282 6.78 -16.41 1.87
CA PHE A 282 7.44 -16.99 0.70
C PHE A 282 7.97 -15.93 -0.29
N ALA A 283 7.35 -14.75 -0.32
CA ALA A 283 7.72 -13.63 -1.18
C ALA A 283 9.19 -13.21 -0.98
N ASP A 284 9.65 -13.18 0.26
CA ASP A 284 11.02 -12.81 0.62
C ASP A 284 12.08 -13.69 -0.08
N ARG A 285 11.78 -14.99 -0.19
CA ARG A 285 12.69 -15.94 -0.81
C ARG A 285 12.78 -15.76 -2.32
N ILE A 286 11.63 -15.45 -2.94
CA ILE A 286 11.54 -15.20 -4.37
C ILE A 286 12.27 -13.90 -4.70
N GLU A 287 11.98 -12.80 -3.99
CA GLU A 287 12.65 -11.52 -4.21
C GLU A 287 14.16 -11.61 -3.94
N ALA A 288 14.58 -12.29 -2.87
CA ALA A 288 16.01 -12.47 -2.58
C ALA A 288 16.74 -13.13 -3.74
N GLN A 289 16.16 -14.17 -4.33
CA GLN A 289 16.78 -14.87 -5.45
C GLN A 289 16.82 -14.01 -6.71
N VAL A 290 15.70 -13.35 -7.05
CA VAL A 290 15.62 -12.46 -8.22
C VAL A 290 16.63 -11.31 -8.10
N PHE A 291 16.72 -10.67 -6.92
CA PHE A 291 17.63 -9.55 -6.73
C PHE A 291 19.10 -9.99 -6.72
N GLN A 292 19.44 -11.16 -6.17
CA GLN A 292 20.78 -11.70 -6.25
C GLN A 292 21.21 -12.01 -7.69
N GLU A 293 20.29 -12.45 -8.54
CA GLU A 293 20.55 -12.78 -9.94
C GLU A 293 20.62 -11.56 -10.85
N LEU A 294 19.68 -10.62 -10.69
CA LEU A 294 19.51 -9.49 -11.62
C LEU A 294 20.09 -8.17 -11.10
N LEU A 295 20.16 -7.99 -9.79
CA LEU A 295 20.48 -6.72 -9.11
C LEU A 295 21.44 -6.93 -7.93
N PRO A 296 22.53 -7.70 -8.05
CA PRO A 296 23.34 -8.16 -6.92
C PRO A 296 23.96 -7.02 -6.10
N GLU A 297 24.26 -5.89 -6.72
CA GLU A 297 24.89 -4.72 -6.09
C GLU A 297 23.87 -3.61 -5.73
N THR A 298 22.59 -3.76 -6.13
CA THR A 298 21.59 -2.73 -5.90
C THR A 298 21.05 -2.80 -4.46
N PRO A 299 21.18 -1.73 -3.68
CA PRO A 299 20.66 -1.69 -2.32
C PRO A 299 19.15 -1.91 -2.26
N VAL A 300 18.71 -2.78 -1.34
CA VAL A 300 17.29 -3.13 -1.14
C VAL A 300 16.86 -2.72 0.26
N TYR A 301 15.66 -2.19 0.41
CA TYR A 301 15.05 -2.02 1.71
C TYR A 301 13.59 -2.49 1.73
N ALA A 302 13.12 -2.91 2.92
CA ALA A 302 11.75 -3.32 3.18
C ALA A 302 11.20 -2.58 4.40
N TYR A 303 10.07 -1.94 4.26
CA TYR A 303 9.46 -1.11 5.31
C TYR A 303 8.46 -1.87 6.19
N LYS A 304 7.95 -3.02 5.75
CA LYS A 304 6.88 -3.76 6.44
C LYS A 304 7.20 -4.21 7.86
N PRO A 305 8.45 -4.50 8.22
CA PRO A 305 8.78 -4.72 9.63
C PRO A 305 8.47 -3.54 10.54
N ALA A 306 8.50 -2.30 10.01
CA ALA A 306 8.19 -1.08 10.74
C ALA A 306 6.68 -0.82 10.86
N LEU A 307 5.92 -1.07 9.79
CA LEU A 307 4.52 -0.63 9.64
C LEU A 307 3.50 -1.79 9.59
N GLY A 308 3.95 -3.04 9.43
CA GLY A 308 3.08 -4.18 9.13
C GLY A 308 2.76 -4.31 7.63
N GLU A 309 2.07 -5.40 7.29
CA GLU A 309 1.55 -5.69 5.95
C GLU A 309 0.15 -5.10 5.80
N ALA A 310 0.01 -4.02 5.06
CA ALA A 310 -1.26 -3.33 4.85
C ALA A 310 -1.93 -3.69 3.51
N LEU A 311 -1.71 -4.90 3.01
CA LEU A 311 -2.35 -5.50 1.82
C LEU A 311 -2.66 -4.48 0.69
N GLY A 312 -3.92 -4.09 0.50
CA GLY A 312 -4.34 -3.16 -0.54
C GLY A 312 -3.59 -1.82 -0.55
N ALA A 313 -3.11 -1.36 0.62
CA ALA A 313 -2.31 -0.16 0.73
C ALA A 313 -0.81 -0.39 0.51
N SER A 314 -0.32 -1.64 0.65
CA SER A 314 1.12 -1.93 0.76
C SER A 314 1.95 -1.42 -0.39
N SER A 315 1.57 -1.69 -1.63
CA SER A 315 2.38 -1.27 -2.78
C SER A 315 2.23 0.22 -3.12
N VAL A 316 1.17 0.88 -2.66
CA VAL A 316 1.08 2.34 -2.69
C VAL A 316 2.04 2.95 -1.66
N PHE A 317 2.12 2.40 -0.42
CA PHE A 317 3.16 2.78 0.55
C PHE A 317 4.57 2.62 0.00
N GLN A 318 4.87 1.51 -0.68
CA GLN A 318 6.16 1.32 -1.34
C GLN A 318 6.46 2.42 -2.34
N THR A 319 5.47 2.82 -3.14
CA THR A 319 5.60 3.89 -4.14
C THR A 319 5.80 5.26 -3.48
N VAL A 320 5.09 5.56 -2.39
CA VAL A 320 5.30 6.77 -1.56
C VAL A 320 6.73 6.80 -1.03
N LEU A 321 7.20 5.71 -0.41
CA LEU A 321 8.54 5.64 0.16
C LEU A 321 9.63 5.69 -0.92
N ALA A 322 9.43 5.07 -2.09
CA ALA A 322 10.34 5.17 -3.22
C ALA A 322 10.45 6.63 -3.74
N SER A 323 9.31 7.32 -3.85
CA SER A 323 9.27 8.73 -4.24
C SER A 323 10.02 9.61 -3.24
N LEU A 324 9.84 9.36 -1.94
CA LEU A 324 10.55 10.09 -0.89
C LEU A 324 12.04 9.73 -0.85
N SER A 325 12.42 8.49 -1.12
CA SER A 325 13.83 8.10 -1.26
C SER A 325 14.53 8.88 -2.39
N LEU A 326 13.87 9.05 -3.53
CA LEU A 326 14.37 9.85 -4.65
C LEU A 326 14.45 11.34 -4.29
N ARG A 327 13.41 11.92 -3.68
CA ARG A 327 13.39 13.34 -3.30
C ARG A 327 14.45 13.68 -2.24
N HIS A 328 14.63 12.81 -1.24
CA HIS A 328 15.55 13.03 -0.12
C HIS A 328 16.95 12.44 -0.33
N GLN A 329 17.18 11.72 -1.44
CA GLN A 329 18.45 11.06 -1.72
C GLN A 329 18.93 10.22 -0.52
N THR A 330 18.02 9.43 0.04
CA THR A 330 18.24 8.63 1.25
C THR A 330 17.59 7.28 1.09
N ILE A 331 18.31 6.21 1.44
CA ILE A 331 17.75 4.87 1.53
C ILE A 331 17.48 4.52 2.99
N PRO A 332 16.25 4.12 3.35
CA PRO A 332 15.94 3.64 4.71
C PRO A 332 16.61 2.33 5.05
N GLY A 333 16.82 2.09 6.35
CA GLY A 333 17.22 0.80 6.88
C GLY A 333 16.01 -0.15 7.01
N THR A 334 16.28 -1.45 6.90
CA THR A 334 15.30 -2.51 7.10
C THR A 334 15.40 -3.04 8.53
N LEU A 335 14.30 -2.92 9.28
CA LEU A 335 14.20 -3.53 10.60
C LEU A 335 14.04 -5.07 10.52
N ASN A 336 14.43 -5.76 11.56
CA ASN A 336 14.31 -7.23 11.65
C ASN A 336 14.82 -7.95 10.38
N ALA A 337 15.97 -7.52 9.92
CA ALA A 337 16.59 -7.97 8.67
C ALA A 337 17.33 -9.31 8.85
N GLY A 338 16.90 -10.33 8.12
CA GLY A 338 17.60 -11.61 7.99
C GLY A 338 18.85 -11.54 7.12
N ASN A 339 19.48 -12.67 6.89
CA ASN A 339 20.78 -12.78 6.20
C ASN A 339 20.68 -13.35 4.78
N ARG A 340 19.47 -13.50 4.24
CA ARG A 340 19.26 -14.13 2.93
C ARG A 340 19.63 -13.24 1.76
N LEU A 341 19.61 -11.92 1.93
CA LEU A 341 19.89 -10.95 0.89
C LEU A 341 21.07 -10.05 1.30
N PRO A 342 22.27 -10.23 0.71
CA PRO A 342 23.45 -9.42 1.04
C PRO A 342 23.28 -7.93 0.79
N ALA A 343 22.59 -7.53 -0.28
CA ALA A 343 22.33 -6.14 -0.65
C ALA A 343 21.26 -5.43 0.21
N LEU A 344 20.74 -6.10 1.26
CA LEU A 344 19.75 -5.53 2.15
C LEU A 344 20.34 -4.42 3.02
N CYS A 345 19.77 -3.21 2.90
CA CYS A 345 20.15 -2.08 3.74
C CYS A 345 19.62 -2.29 5.16
N ARG A 346 20.54 -2.32 6.14
CA ARG A 346 20.21 -2.50 7.57
C ARG A 346 20.09 -1.19 8.32
N GLU A 347 20.74 -0.14 7.81
CA GLU A 347 20.75 1.20 8.38
C GLU A 347 20.41 2.24 7.33
N SER A 348 19.69 3.25 7.73
CA SER A 348 19.38 4.39 6.86
C SER A 348 20.63 5.19 6.56
N ARG A 349 20.80 5.60 5.31
CA ARG A 349 21.96 6.39 4.89
C ARG A 349 21.66 7.30 3.71
N PRO A 350 22.30 8.47 3.62
CA PRO A 350 22.31 9.26 2.40
C PRO A 350 22.94 8.48 1.24
N MET A 351 22.32 8.55 0.07
CA MET A 351 22.80 7.87 -1.13
C MET A 351 22.24 8.54 -2.37
N LYS A 352 23.07 8.77 -3.39
CA LYS A 352 22.59 9.25 -4.67
C LYS A 352 21.72 8.18 -5.33
N ILE A 353 20.45 8.49 -5.56
CA ILE A 353 19.46 7.59 -6.15
C ILE A 353 18.92 8.25 -7.42
N GLU A 354 19.24 7.69 -8.56
CA GLU A 354 18.74 8.18 -9.85
C GLU A 354 17.44 7.49 -10.25
N ARG A 355 17.27 6.23 -9.85
CA ARG A 355 16.08 5.41 -10.12
C ARG A 355 15.76 4.53 -8.92
N ALA A 356 14.47 4.32 -8.68
CA ALA A 356 13.98 3.43 -7.63
C ALA A 356 13.03 2.40 -8.26
N LEU A 357 13.33 1.11 -8.06
CA LEU A 357 12.46 0.01 -8.43
C LEU A 357 11.53 -0.32 -7.25
N VAL A 358 10.25 -0.41 -7.52
CA VAL A 358 9.26 -0.93 -6.57
C VAL A 358 8.79 -2.29 -7.08
N THR A 359 8.83 -3.30 -6.21
CA THR A 359 8.36 -4.65 -6.54
C THR A 359 7.26 -5.08 -5.56
N ALA A 360 6.28 -5.82 -6.03
CA ALA A 360 5.24 -6.40 -5.20
C ALA A 360 4.93 -7.84 -5.64
N ILE A 361 5.11 -8.79 -4.72
CA ILE A 361 4.66 -10.17 -4.86
C ILE A 361 3.45 -10.35 -3.95
N GLY A 362 2.29 -10.54 -4.56
CA GLY A 362 1.04 -10.71 -3.85
C GLY A 362 0.81 -12.15 -3.38
N PHE A 363 -0.02 -12.28 -2.35
CA PHE A 363 -0.47 -13.58 -1.85
C PHE A 363 -1.43 -14.26 -2.82
N ASN A 364 -2.14 -13.46 -3.63
CA ASN A 364 -3.12 -13.88 -4.61
C ASN A 364 -2.50 -14.08 -6.00
N GLN A 365 -1.24 -14.53 -6.03
CA GLN A 365 -0.55 -15.00 -7.23
C GLN A 365 -0.21 -13.93 -8.27
N GLN A 366 -0.20 -12.65 -7.91
CA GLN A 366 0.19 -11.57 -8.82
C GLN A 366 1.55 -11.00 -8.45
N VAL A 367 2.39 -10.76 -9.45
CA VAL A 367 3.65 -10.01 -9.33
C VAL A 367 3.54 -8.75 -10.15
N ASN A 368 3.89 -7.63 -9.55
CA ASN A 368 3.89 -6.34 -10.23
C ASN A 368 5.12 -5.53 -9.86
N SER A 369 5.48 -4.57 -10.72
CA SER A 369 6.55 -3.62 -10.41
C SER A 369 6.40 -2.32 -11.19
N LEU A 370 7.10 -1.29 -10.72
CA LEU A 370 7.26 -0.02 -11.43
C LEU A 370 8.67 0.54 -11.22
N LEU A 371 9.10 1.40 -12.12
CA LEU A 371 10.37 2.12 -12.05
C LEU A 371 10.12 3.61 -12.01
N LEU A 372 10.65 4.28 -10.99
CA LEU A 372 10.63 5.72 -10.81
C LEU A 372 12.00 6.31 -11.11
N GLY A 373 12.03 7.55 -11.61
CA GLY A 373 13.25 8.31 -11.85
C GLY A 373 13.41 9.47 -10.89
N ASN A 374 14.62 10.04 -10.86
CA ASN A 374 14.86 11.32 -10.21
C ASN A 374 14.49 12.46 -11.15
N SER A 375 14.00 13.57 -10.60
CA SER A 375 13.59 14.78 -11.33
C SER A 375 14.78 15.55 -11.90
#